data_607cf9b7e7cb05e2e5e9d1a810954b4b
#
_entry.id   607cf9b7e7cb05e2e5e9d1a810954b4b
#
_cell.length_a   1.000
_cell.length_b   1.000
_cell.length_c   1.000
_cell.angle_alpha   90.00
_cell.angle_beta   90.00
_cell.angle_gamma   90.00
#
_symmetry.space_group_name_H-M   'P 1'
#
loop_
_entity.id
_entity.type
_entity.pdbx_description
1 polymer ?
#
loop_
_entity_poly.entity_id
_entity_poly.type
_entity_poly.pdbx_seq_one_letter_code
_entity_poly.pdbx_strand_id
1 'polypeptide(L)'
;MYTYAFVGYLDRETEVNFRGLWKDLSEQNISHYGVETKGKRPHITIADYDALDKNRFIQSADAFYADKEQVDLTLNILGTFISTGTLFIAPTLSTKLLDFHSNHHDYFRTFNENETSFYLPSKWSPHCTIASRLDEDKMVQAFSYCKKNIDKIQGTLSEIALIELKLNDDGVVI
;
A
#
# COMPACT_ATOMS: atom_id res chain seq x y z
N MET A 1 4.81 -11.76 -17.84
CA MET A 1 5.71 -10.65 -17.40
C MET A 1 5.54 -10.48 -15.89
N TYR A 2 6.53 -10.01 -15.18
CA TYR A 2 6.42 -9.70 -13.75
C TYR A 2 6.70 -8.22 -13.54
N THR A 3 5.98 -7.63 -12.59
CA THR A 3 6.29 -6.33 -12.00
C THR A 3 6.43 -6.49 -10.50
N TYR A 4 7.04 -5.52 -9.85
CA TYR A 4 7.34 -5.61 -8.42
C TYR A 4 6.81 -4.38 -7.70
N ALA A 5 6.22 -4.58 -6.54
CA ALA A 5 5.86 -3.51 -5.61
C ALA A 5 6.72 -3.61 -4.35
N PHE A 6 7.40 -2.53 -4.01
CA PHE A 6 8.09 -2.41 -2.73
C PHE A 6 7.12 -1.74 -1.73
N VAL A 7 6.84 -2.44 -0.63
CA VAL A 7 5.78 -2.06 0.29
C VAL A 7 6.28 -1.99 1.73
N GLY A 8 5.65 -1.13 2.52
CA GLY A 8 5.76 -1.13 3.97
C GLY A 8 4.53 -1.79 4.59
N TYR A 9 4.73 -2.85 5.39
CA TYR A 9 3.68 -3.46 6.18
C TYR A 9 3.48 -2.72 7.50
N LEU A 10 2.23 -2.70 7.93
CA LEU A 10 1.83 -2.09 9.19
C LEU A 10 2.21 -3.00 10.37
N ASP A 11 2.36 -2.42 11.55
CA ASP A 11 2.51 -3.19 12.78
C ASP A 11 1.33 -4.14 13.03
N ARG A 12 1.53 -5.12 13.89
CA ARG A 12 0.58 -6.20 14.12
C ARG A 12 -0.81 -5.71 14.57
N GLU A 13 -0.87 -4.72 15.44
CA GLU A 13 -2.14 -4.22 15.96
C GLU A 13 -2.91 -3.50 14.86
N THR A 14 -2.23 -2.64 14.11
CA THR A 14 -2.80 -1.92 12.97
C THR A 14 -3.23 -2.90 11.87
N GLU A 15 -2.43 -3.93 11.58
CA GLU A 15 -2.79 -4.98 10.61
C GLU A 15 -4.07 -5.71 11.03
N VAL A 16 -4.23 -6.05 12.32
CA VAL A 16 -5.45 -6.71 12.84
C VAL A 16 -6.68 -5.83 12.61
N ASN A 17 -6.58 -4.52 12.86
CA ASN A 17 -7.67 -3.57 12.62
C ASN A 17 -8.10 -3.55 11.15
N PHE A 18 -7.14 -3.48 10.21
CA PHE A 18 -7.44 -3.52 8.78
C PHE A 18 -8.04 -4.86 8.33
N ARG A 19 -7.55 -5.97 8.85
CA ARG A 19 -8.10 -7.31 8.54
C ARG A 19 -9.52 -7.47 9.06
N GLY A 20 -9.83 -6.91 10.24
CA GLY A 20 -11.19 -6.82 10.77
C GLY A 20 -12.11 -6.07 9.82
N LEU A 21 -11.69 -4.91 9.35
CA LEU A 21 -12.43 -4.10 8.39
C LEU A 21 -12.66 -4.84 7.07
N TRP A 22 -11.65 -5.51 6.53
CA TRP A 22 -11.78 -6.32 5.32
C TRP A 22 -12.79 -7.45 5.48
N LYS A 23 -12.78 -8.12 6.63
CA LYS A 23 -13.73 -9.17 6.99
C LYS A 23 -15.16 -8.61 7.04
N ASP A 24 -15.37 -7.50 7.72
CA ASP A 24 -16.68 -6.89 7.88
C ASP A 24 -17.27 -6.46 6.53
N LEU A 25 -16.47 -5.83 5.66
CA LEU A 25 -16.90 -5.45 4.32
C LEU A 25 -17.25 -6.67 3.45
N SER A 26 -16.53 -7.79 3.63
CA SER A 26 -16.81 -9.04 2.94
C SER A 26 -18.08 -9.70 3.43
N GLU A 27 -18.32 -9.76 4.75
CA GLU A 27 -19.52 -10.32 5.36
C GLU A 27 -20.78 -9.54 4.98
N GLN A 28 -20.66 -8.25 4.75
CA GLN A 28 -21.75 -7.40 4.26
C GLN A 28 -21.88 -7.40 2.72
N ASN A 29 -21.10 -8.22 2.04
CA ASN A 29 -21.08 -8.30 0.58
C ASN A 29 -20.84 -6.95 -0.10
N ILE A 30 -20.02 -6.08 0.54
CA ILE A 30 -19.62 -4.78 -0.01
C ILE A 30 -18.34 -4.92 -0.84
N SER A 31 -17.30 -5.56 -0.28
CA SER A 31 -16.03 -5.79 -0.95
C SER A 31 -15.34 -7.05 -0.44
N HIS A 32 -14.82 -7.86 -1.35
CA HIS A 32 -14.01 -9.04 -1.02
C HIS A 32 -12.51 -8.81 -1.18
N TYR A 33 -12.08 -7.59 -1.45
CA TYR A 33 -10.69 -7.21 -1.73
C TYR A 33 -9.66 -7.80 -0.76
N GLY A 34 -9.91 -7.71 0.54
CA GLY A 34 -8.96 -8.15 1.56
C GLY A 34 -8.91 -9.67 1.76
N VAL A 35 -9.94 -10.40 1.30
CA VAL A 35 -10.09 -11.85 1.51
C VAL A 35 -9.96 -12.68 0.23
N GLU A 36 -9.99 -12.05 -0.94
CA GLU A 36 -9.91 -12.73 -2.25
C GLU A 36 -8.55 -13.38 -2.53
N THR A 37 -7.49 -12.87 -1.92
CA THR A 37 -6.12 -13.37 -2.12
C THR A 37 -5.55 -13.87 -0.80
N LYS A 38 -5.17 -15.16 -0.77
CA LYS A 38 -4.54 -15.76 0.41
C LYS A 38 -3.22 -15.05 0.74
N GLY A 39 -3.05 -14.68 1.99
CA GLY A 39 -1.81 -14.04 2.47
C GLY A 39 -1.71 -12.55 2.19
N LYS A 40 -2.74 -11.92 1.60
CA LYS A 40 -2.76 -10.45 1.45
C LYS A 40 -2.65 -9.79 2.82
N ARG A 41 -1.77 -8.78 2.89
CA ARG A 41 -1.53 -7.99 4.11
C ARG A 41 -1.79 -6.52 3.82
N PRO A 42 -2.34 -5.76 4.79
CA PRO A 42 -2.43 -4.31 4.71
C PRO A 42 -1.04 -3.69 4.58
N HIS A 43 -0.87 -2.79 3.61
CA HIS A 43 0.42 -2.18 3.30
C HIS A 43 0.27 -0.80 2.68
N ILE A 44 1.35 -0.04 2.71
CA ILE A 44 1.52 1.17 1.92
C ILE A 44 2.57 0.88 0.86
N THR A 45 2.24 1.07 -0.41
CA THR A 45 3.20 0.94 -1.51
C THR A 45 4.14 2.15 -1.53
N ILE A 46 5.44 1.87 -1.57
CA ILE A 46 6.52 2.85 -1.52
C ILE A 46 7.06 3.11 -2.92
N ALA A 47 7.25 2.03 -3.69
CA ALA A 47 7.77 2.08 -5.06
C ALA A 47 7.25 0.91 -5.89
N ASP A 48 7.29 1.03 -7.20
CA ASP A 48 7.05 -0.04 -8.17
C ASP A 48 8.22 -0.15 -9.16
N TYR A 49 8.41 -1.35 -9.70
CA TYR A 49 9.49 -1.65 -10.65
C TYR A 49 8.98 -2.57 -11.73
N ASP A 50 9.12 -2.17 -12.99
CA ASP A 50 8.66 -2.96 -14.14
C ASP A 50 9.61 -4.13 -14.47
N ALA A 51 10.90 -3.92 -14.27
CA ALA A 51 11.93 -4.95 -14.41
C ALA A 51 12.94 -4.80 -13.28
N LEU A 52 13.37 -5.91 -12.70
CA LEU A 52 14.21 -5.87 -11.51
C LEU A 52 15.18 -7.07 -11.46
N ASP A 53 16.47 -6.81 -11.26
CA ASP A 53 17.36 -7.81 -10.70
C ASP A 53 17.02 -8.03 -9.22
N LYS A 54 16.10 -8.96 -8.98
CA LYS A 54 15.52 -9.22 -7.66
C LYS A 54 16.59 -9.52 -6.60
N ASN A 55 17.60 -10.32 -6.94
CA ASN A 55 18.62 -10.71 -5.96
C ASN A 55 19.48 -9.51 -5.56
N ARG A 56 19.92 -8.73 -6.53
CA ARG A 56 20.68 -7.51 -6.28
C ARG A 56 19.87 -6.48 -5.50
N PHE A 57 18.58 -6.33 -5.85
CA PHE A 57 17.69 -5.41 -5.14
C PHE A 57 17.51 -5.82 -3.67
N ILE A 58 17.21 -7.09 -3.39
CA ILE A 58 17.03 -7.60 -2.02
C ILE A 58 18.30 -7.38 -1.19
N GLN A 59 19.48 -7.72 -1.71
CA GLN A 59 20.73 -7.46 -1.00
C GLN A 59 20.95 -5.98 -0.68
N SER A 60 20.61 -5.10 -1.62
CA SER A 60 20.69 -3.65 -1.41
C SER A 60 19.67 -3.16 -0.38
N ALA A 61 18.45 -3.73 -0.39
CA ALA A 61 17.39 -3.39 0.56
C ALA A 61 17.77 -3.84 1.98
N ASP A 62 18.24 -5.07 2.14
CA ASP A 62 18.72 -5.59 3.44
C ASP A 62 19.80 -4.68 4.03
N ALA A 63 20.79 -4.26 3.22
CA ALA A 63 21.84 -3.37 3.66
C ALA A 63 21.32 -1.96 4.00
N PHE A 64 20.44 -1.40 3.16
CA PHE A 64 19.93 -0.03 3.35
C PHE A 64 19.01 0.11 4.56
N TYR A 65 18.20 -0.92 4.83
CA TYR A 65 17.19 -0.89 5.89
C TYR A 65 17.64 -1.52 7.21
N ALA A 66 18.85 -2.13 7.27
CA ALA A 66 19.36 -2.81 8.47
C ALA A 66 19.26 -1.99 9.76
N ASP A 67 19.57 -0.69 9.69
CA ASP A 67 19.61 0.21 10.84
C ASP A 67 18.54 1.32 10.77
N LYS A 68 17.53 1.17 9.90
CA LYS A 68 16.47 2.18 9.79
C LYS A 68 15.42 2.01 10.87
N GLU A 69 15.03 3.13 11.45
CA GLU A 69 13.93 3.16 12.41
C GLU A 69 12.58 2.97 11.71
N GLN A 70 11.65 2.41 12.46
CA GLN A 70 10.24 2.36 12.06
C GLN A 70 9.65 3.76 11.88
N VAL A 71 8.66 3.87 11.02
CA VAL A 71 7.99 5.15 10.73
C VAL A 71 6.61 5.16 11.36
N ASP A 72 6.40 6.07 12.32
CA ASP A 72 5.09 6.27 12.94
C ASP A 72 4.10 6.87 11.95
N LEU A 73 2.88 6.36 11.99
CA LEU A 73 1.78 6.75 11.13
C LEU A 73 0.57 7.20 11.94
N THR A 74 -0.06 8.27 11.52
CA THR A 74 -1.41 8.65 11.93
C THR A 74 -2.34 8.45 10.73
N LEU A 75 -3.07 7.34 10.73
CA LEU A 75 -4.00 6.96 9.67
C LEU A 75 -5.39 7.54 9.99
N ASN A 76 -5.77 8.65 9.35
CA ASN A 76 -6.96 9.42 9.72
C ASN A 76 -7.70 10.04 8.53
N ILE A 77 -7.31 9.70 7.30
CA ILE A 77 -7.93 10.24 6.10
C ILE A 77 -8.57 9.08 5.33
N LEU A 78 -9.89 9.08 5.22
CA LEU A 78 -10.61 8.17 4.34
C LEU A 78 -10.76 8.83 2.97
N GLY A 79 -10.32 8.15 1.91
CA GLY A 79 -10.31 8.71 0.57
C GLY A 79 -10.54 7.69 -0.53
N THR A 80 -10.77 8.21 -1.73
CA THR A 80 -10.87 7.42 -2.96
C THR A 80 -10.12 8.11 -4.09
N PHE A 81 -9.57 7.34 -5.03
CA PHE A 81 -9.04 7.91 -6.27
C PHE A 81 -10.18 8.14 -7.26
N ILE A 82 -10.18 9.31 -7.89
CA ILE A 82 -11.27 9.75 -8.80
C ILE A 82 -11.46 8.76 -9.97
N SER A 83 -10.37 8.20 -10.49
CA SER A 83 -10.38 7.36 -11.70
C SER A 83 -10.51 5.86 -11.42
N THR A 84 -10.57 5.44 -10.17
CA THR A 84 -10.63 4.02 -9.80
C THR A 84 -11.67 3.77 -8.73
N GLY A 85 -12.21 2.56 -8.67
CA GLY A 85 -13.09 2.13 -7.59
C GLY A 85 -12.33 1.73 -6.31
N THR A 86 -11.31 2.51 -5.91
CA THR A 86 -10.45 2.19 -4.76
C THR A 86 -10.78 3.09 -3.57
N LEU A 87 -11.16 2.47 -2.45
CA LEU A 87 -11.30 3.12 -1.15
C LEU A 87 -10.09 2.81 -0.28
N PHE A 88 -9.53 3.80 0.39
CA PHE A 88 -8.32 3.68 1.18
C PHE A 88 -8.33 4.53 2.46
N ILE A 89 -7.46 4.18 3.40
CA ILE A 89 -7.06 5.08 4.50
C ILE A 89 -5.65 5.58 4.20
N ALA A 90 -5.48 6.91 4.28
CA ALA A 90 -4.19 7.56 4.12
C ALA A 90 -3.66 8.11 5.45
N PRO A 91 -2.34 8.10 5.66
CA PRO A 91 -1.74 8.76 6.81
C PRO A 91 -1.68 10.27 6.62
N THR A 92 -1.67 10.99 7.73
CA THR A 92 -1.17 12.37 7.74
C THR A 92 0.30 12.37 7.30
N LEU A 93 0.64 13.22 6.34
CA LEU A 93 2.01 13.34 5.88
C LEU A 93 2.89 13.97 6.97
N SER A 94 3.83 13.20 7.50
CA SER A 94 4.87 13.68 8.39
C SER A 94 6.19 13.83 7.63
N THR A 95 7.08 14.70 8.10
CA THR A 95 8.43 14.83 7.54
C THR A 95 9.15 13.48 7.55
N LYS A 96 9.06 12.72 8.66
CA LYS A 96 9.68 11.39 8.78
C LYS A 96 9.19 10.41 7.69
N LEU A 97 7.89 10.42 7.37
CA LEU A 97 7.32 9.58 6.32
C LEU A 97 7.79 10.03 4.92
N LEU A 98 7.83 11.32 4.66
CA LEU A 98 8.31 11.87 3.40
C LEU A 98 9.81 11.62 3.20
N ASP A 99 10.62 11.80 4.23
CA ASP A 99 12.05 11.53 4.21
C ASP A 99 12.34 10.03 4.01
N PHE A 100 11.59 9.16 4.68
CA PHE A 100 11.67 7.71 4.47
C PHE A 100 11.44 7.35 2.99
N HIS A 101 10.40 7.90 2.39
CA HIS A 101 10.05 7.68 0.99
C HIS A 101 11.10 8.26 0.04
N SER A 102 11.51 9.52 0.21
CA SER A 102 12.52 10.17 -0.63
C SER A 102 13.88 9.46 -0.56
N ASN A 103 14.32 9.10 0.64
CA ASN A 103 15.57 8.36 0.84
C ASN A 103 15.57 7.00 0.15
N HIS A 104 14.42 6.31 0.13
CA HIS A 104 14.27 5.08 -0.65
C HIS A 104 14.53 5.34 -2.14
N HIS A 105 13.82 6.30 -2.73
CA HIS A 105 13.95 6.61 -4.15
C HIS A 105 15.34 7.10 -4.54
N ASP A 106 15.99 7.89 -3.70
CA ASP A 106 17.35 8.37 -3.93
C ASP A 106 18.36 7.21 -3.94
N TYR A 107 18.25 6.29 -3.00
CA TYR A 107 19.15 5.15 -2.89
C TYR A 107 18.91 4.13 -4.02
N PHE A 108 17.66 3.83 -4.32
CA PHE A 108 17.26 2.81 -5.32
C PHE A 108 17.06 3.36 -6.73
N ARG A 109 17.43 4.62 -7.00
CA ARG A 109 17.23 5.27 -8.32
C ARG A 109 17.77 4.49 -9.50
N THR A 110 18.80 3.66 -9.30
CA THR A 110 19.40 2.84 -10.37
C THR A 110 18.60 1.59 -10.71
N PHE A 111 17.59 1.27 -9.91
CA PHE A 111 16.68 0.14 -10.15
C PHE A 111 15.35 0.58 -10.76
N ASN A 112 14.97 1.84 -10.65
CA ASN A 112 13.70 2.37 -11.15
C ASN A 112 13.98 3.28 -12.34
N GLU A 113 13.62 2.82 -13.54
CA GLU A 113 13.70 3.59 -14.79
C GLU A 113 12.33 4.19 -15.18
N ASN A 114 11.24 3.90 -14.43
CA ASN A 114 9.90 4.35 -14.75
C ASN A 114 9.61 5.76 -14.23
N GLU A 115 9.91 6.78 -15.03
CA GLU A 115 9.63 8.18 -14.72
C GLU A 115 8.12 8.51 -14.67
N THR A 116 7.26 7.61 -15.11
CA THR A 116 5.81 7.80 -15.10
C THR A 116 5.13 7.24 -13.85
N SER A 117 5.85 6.52 -13.00
CA SER A 117 5.32 5.93 -11.78
C SER A 117 4.60 6.96 -10.88
N PHE A 118 3.44 6.56 -10.37
CA PHE A 118 2.70 7.34 -9.37
C PHE A 118 3.31 7.28 -7.96
N TYR A 119 4.33 6.42 -7.77
CA TYR A 119 5.02 6.25 -6.49
C TYR A 119 6.26 7.12 -6.36
N LEU A 120 6.64 7.90 -7.37
CA LEU A 120 7.75 8.84 -7.28
C LEU A 120 7.50 9.96 -6.25
N PRO A 121 8.52 10.51 -5.57
CA PRO A 121 8.36 11.50 -4.50
C PRO A 121 7.46 12.68 -4.84
N SER A 122 7.48 13.16 -6.10
CA SER A 122 6.63 14.26 -6.56
C SER A 122 5.16 13.90 -6.83
N LYS A 123 4.81 12.60 -6.84
CA LYS A 123 3.49 12.09 -7.22
C LYS A 123 2.86 11.19 -6.16
N TRP A 124 3.64 10.79 -5.15
CA TRP A 124 3.23 9.79 -4.18
C TRP A 124 2.08 10.25 -3.29
N SER A 125 1.06 9.42 -3.23
CA SER A 125 -0.06 9.54 -2.31
C SER A 125 -0.10 8.30 -1.42
N PRO A 126 0.54 8.30 -0.24
CA PRO A 126 0.61 7.14 0.62
C PRO A 126 -0.80 6.73 1.07
N HIS A 127 -1.11 5.45 0.91
CA HIS A 127 -2.43 4.93 1.28
C HIS A 127 -2.37 3.43 1.56
N CYS A 128 -3.26 2.97 2.43
CA CYS A 128 -3.54 1.56 2.65
C CYS A 128 -4.93 1.24 2.12
N THR A 129 -5.01 0.37 1.13
CA THR A 129 -6.26 0.03 0.45
C THR A 129 -7.20 -0.78 1.35
N ILE A 130 -8.45 -0.32 1.44
CA ILE A 130 -9.54 -1.02 2.13
C ILE A 130 -10.32 -1.87 1.14
N ALA A 131 -10.66 -1.31 -0.02
CA ALA A 131 -11.44 -1.96 -1.05
C ALA A 131 -11.02 -1.47 -2.43
N SER A 132 -11.20 -2.27 -3.45
CA SER A 132 -10.90 -1.91 -4.84
C SER A 132 -11.97 -2.44 -5.79
N ARG A 133 -12.01 -1.90 -7.01
CA ARG A 133 -12.97 -2.29 -8.07
C ARG A 133 -14.43 -2.13 -7.64
N LEU A 134 -14.69 -1.13 -6.81
CA LEU A 134 -16.04 -0.77 -6.39
C LEU A 134 -16.74 0.02 -7.52
N ASP A 135 -17.99 -0.33 -7.79
CA ASP A 135 -18.91 0.56 -8.49
C ASP A 135 -19.39 1.71 -7.58
N GLU A 136 -20.18 2.64 -8.10
CA GLU A 136 -20.63 3.79 -7.34
C GLU A 136 -21.46 3.41 -6.10
N ASP A 137 -22.38 2.46 -6.24
CA ASP A 137 -23.24 2.04 -5.13
C ASP A 137 -22.43 1.36 -4.03
N LYS A 138 -21.48 0.49 -4.38
CA LYS A 138 -20.59 -0.17 -3.43
C LYS A 138 -19.61 0.82 -2.80
N MET A 139 -19.16 1.82 -3.55
CA MET A 139 -18.32 2.89 -2.99
C MET A 139 -19.05 3.67 -1.91
N VAL A 140 -20.30 4.07 -2.15
CA VAL A 140 -21.12 4.78 -1.15
C VAL A 140 -21.32 3.92 0.09
N GLN A 141 -21.64 2.63 -0.08
CA GLN A 141 -21.83 1.70 1.04
C GLN A 141 -20.53 1.53 1.84
N ALA A 142 -19.40 1.26 1.16
CA ALA A 142 -18.10 1.08 1.79
C ALA A 142 -17.64 2.33 2.54
N PHE A 143 -17.77 3.51 1.91
CA PHE A 143 -17.41 4.79 2.53
C PHE A 143 -18.25 5.06 3.77
N SER A 144 -19.58 4.90 3.67
CA SER A 144 -20.49 5.09 4.80
C SER A 144 -20.21 4.14 5.96
N TYR A 145 -19.90 2.87 5.64
CA TYR A 145 -19.52 1.87 6.65
C TYR A 145 -18.23 2.28 7.35
N CYS A 146 -17.17 2.56 6.59
CA CYS A 146 -15.87 2.94 7.13
C CYS A 146 -15.96 4.21 7.98
N LYS A 147 -16.68 5.24 7.50
CA LYS A 147 -16.86 6.50 8.23
C LYS A 147 -17.52 6.34 9.59
N LYS A 148 -18.38 5.32 9.77
CA LYS A 148 -19.07 5.05 11.03
C LYS A 148 -18.28 4.17 11.97
N ASN A 149 -17.39 3.29 11.44
CA ASN A 149 -16.78 2.20 12.20
C ASN A 149 -15.26 2.33 12.34
N ILE A 150 -14.64 3.36 11.74
CA ILE A 150 -13.19 3.58 11.84
C ILE A 150 -12.93 4.87 12.61
N ASP A 151 -12.17 4.74 13.68
CA ASP A 151 -11.54 5.86 14.35
C ASP A 151 -10.13 6.14 13.78
N LYS A 152 -9.51 7.21 14.28
CA LYS A 152 -8.11 7.50 13.99
C LYS A 152 -7.23 6.35 14.48
N ILE A 153 -6.42 5.78 13.57
CA ILE A 153 -5.51 4.69 13.87
C ILE A 153 -4.10 5.27 14.04
N GLN A 154 -3.45 4.93 15.16
CA GLN A 154 -2.02 5.14 15.35
C GLN A 154 -1.33 3.81 15.08
N GLY A 155 -0.31 3.81 14.22
CA GLY A 155 0.43 2.62 13.85
C GLY A 155 1.82 2.95 13.37
N THR A 156 2.54 1.94 12.91
CA THR A 156 3.89 2.10 12.35
C THR A 156 4.06 1.30 11.05
N LEU A 157 4.91 1.79 10.15
CA LEU A 157 5.55 0.92 9.15
C LEU A 157 6.64 0.14 9.86
N SER A 158 6.41 -1.14 10.10
CA SER A 158 7.26 -1.99 10.93
C SER A 158 8.10 -3.00 10.14
N GLU A 159 7.74 -3.26 8.90
CA GLU A 159 8.38 -4.25 8.04
C GLU A 159 8.32 -3.77 6.59
N ILE A 160 9.33 -4.09 5.81
CA ILE A 160 9.36 -3.83 4.36
C ILE A 160 9.35 -5.15 3.59
N ALA A 161 8.80 -5.16 2.39
CA ALA A 161 8.80 -6.33 1.53
C ALA A 161 8.81 -5.96 0.05
N LEU A 162 9.35 -6.85 -0.76
CA LEU A 162 9.21 -6.82 -2.21
C LEU A 162 8.15 -7.85 -2.62
N ILE A 163 7.05 -7.36 -3.18
CA ILE A 163 5.96 -8.19 -3.71
C ILE A 163 6.20 -8.37 -5.21
N GLU A 164 6.22 -9.62 -5.66
CA GLU A 164 6.27 -9.98 -7.06
C GLU A 164 4.84 -10.16 -7.58
N LEU A 165 4.48 -9.38 -8.59
CA LEU A 165 3.17 -9.39 -9.21
C LEU A 165 3.30 -10.02 -10.59
N LYS A 166 2.52 -11.08 -10.83
CA LYS A 166 2.44 -11.71 -12.14
C LYS A 166 1.41 -10.97 -12.99
N LEU A 167 1.80 -10.62 -14.20
CA LEU A 167 0.91 -9.98 -15.17
C LEU A 167 0.46 -11.03 -16.20
N ASN A 168 -0.80 -10.97 -16.63
CA ASN A 168 -1.27 -11.68 -17.81
C ASN A 168 -0.74 -11.01 -19.10
N ASP A 169 -1.12 -11.54 -20.26
CA ASP A 169 -0.65 -11.02 -21.55
C ASP A 169 -1.16 -9.59 -21.85
N ASP A 170 -2.25 -9.17 -21.20
CA ASP A 170 -2.81 -7.82 -21.28
C ASP A 170 -2.20 -6.84 -20.26
N GLY A 171 -1.21 -7.28 -19.47
CA GLY A 171 -0.57 -6.46 -18.44
C GLY A 171 -1.41 -6.28 -17.16
N VAL A 172 -2.40 -7.12 -16.92
CA VAL A 172 -3.24 -7.09 -15.72
C VAL A 172 -2.67 -8.05 -14.67
N VAL A 173 -2.62 -7.62 -13.42
CA VAL A 173 -2.17 -8.45 -12.28
C VAL A 173 -3.13 -9.63 -12.06
N ILE A 174 -2.57 -10.84 -11.98
CA ILE A 174 -3.27 -12.12 -11.77
C ILE A 174 -2.75 -12.87 -10.54
#